data_d0b1ddd5764355321c22f31f75c350ba
#
_entry.id   d0b1ddd5764355321c22f31f75c350ba
#
_cell.length_a   1.000
_cell.length_b   1.000
_cell.length_c   1.000
_cell.angle_alpha   90.00
_cell.angle_beta   90.00
_cell.angle_gamma   90.00
#
_symmetry.space_group_name_H-M   'P 1'
#
loop_
_entity.id
_entity.type
_entity.pdbx_description
1 polymer ?
#
loop_
_entity_poly.entity_id
_entity_poly.type
_entity_poly.pdbx_seq_one_letter_code
_entity_poly.pdbx_strand_id
1 'polypeptide(L)'
;MQTNRKPNRLIDEKSPYLLQHAYHPVDWLPWNEDAFAIAKREDKPIFLSIGYSTCHWCHVMARESFEDEEVARVLNKHFVPVKVDREERPDIDHIYMTVCQAMTGQGGWPLTIIMTAEQEPFYAGTYLPKRSQWGRPGLLDLLDRVHQLWQNEREKLTQTGRQVTTALQQYMNKPQPTTTAQLSADDLLAGVKQLQNSFDKTYGGFGEAPKFPTPHNYLFLLREWYRDGRPETLQMVEHSLKC
;
A
#
# COMPACT_ATOMS: atom_id res chain seq x y z
N MET A 1 -7.93 -25.78 -9.82
CA MET A 1 -9.12 -26.43 -9.22
C MET A 1 -10.22 -25.38 -9.19
N GLN A 2 -11.31 -25.56 -9.94
CA GLN A 2 -12.48 -24.70 -9.81
C GLN A 2 -13.08 -24.98 -8.44
N THR A 3 -13.01 -24.02 -7.55
CA THR A 3 -13.66 -24.09 -6.24
C THR A 3 -15.17 -24.00 -6.49
N ASN A 4 -15.92 -24.91 -5.95
CA ASN A 4 -17.40 -24.96 -6.03
C ASN A 4 -18.04 -23.84 -5.14
N ARG A 5 -17.33 -22.72 -4.98
CA ARG A 5 -17.74 -21.55 -4.19
C ARG A 5 -18.54 -20.58 -5.04
N LYS A 6 -19.61 -20.06 -4.46
CA LYS A 6 -20.33 -18.93 -5.04
C LYS A 6 -19.38 -17.71 -5.05
N PRO A 7 -19.24 -17.00 -6.16
CA PRO A 7 -18.39 -15.82 -6.21
C PRO A 7 -18.94 -14.70 -5.33
N ASN A 8 -18.05 -13.86 -4.81
CA ASN A 8 -18.38 -12.59 -4.18
C ASN A 8 -18.66 -11.50 -5.24
N ARG A 9 -18.93 -10.27 -4.81
CA ARG A 9 -19.34 -9.17 -5.71
C ARG A 9 -18.27 -8.67 -6.67
N LEU A 10 -17.01 -9.11 -6.52
CA LEU A 10 -15.95 -8.75 -7.48
C LEU A 10 -16.07 -9.48 -8.82
N ILE A 11 -16.97 -10.46 -8.95
CA ILE A 11 -17.16 -11.21 -10.21
C ILE A 11 -17.67 -10.34 -11.35
N ASP A 12 -18.36 -9.25 -11.01
CA ASP A 12 -18.93 -8.32 -12.00
C ASP A 12 -17.94 -7.22 -12.43
N GLU A 13 -16.74 -7.20 -11.81
CA GLU A 13 -15.69 -6.23 -12.10
C GLU A 13 -14.89 -6.61 -13.35
N LYS A 14 -14.17 -5.62 -13.91
CA LYS A 14 -13.36 -5.81 -15.13
C LYS A 14 -11.86 -5.98 -14.83
N SER A 15 -11.41 -5.50 -13.69
CA SER A 15 -10.03 -5.60 -13.26
C SER A 15 -9.58 -7.05 -13.13
N PRO A 16 -8.50 -7.46 -13.80
CA PRO A 16 -7.91 -8.78 -13.60
C PRO A 16 -7.53 -9.05 -12.13
N TYR A 17 -7.07 -8.01 -11.42
CA TYR A 17 -6.74 -8.12 -10.01
C TYR A 17 -7.96 -8.38 -9.13
N LEU A 18 -9.07 -7.66 -9.34
CA LEU A 18 -10.30 -7.88 -8.58
C LEU A 18 -10.89 -9.25 -8.87
N LEU A 19 -10.90 -9.69 -10.12
CA LEU A 19 -11.37 -11.02 -10.52
C LEU A 19 -10.57 -12.17 -9.91
N GLN A 20 -9.26 -12.00 -9.64
CA GLN A 20 -8.46 -12.99 -8.92
C GLN A 20 -8.99 -13.27 -7.51
N HIS A 21 -9.70 -12.32 -6.91
CA HIS A 21 -10.25 -12.43 -5.56
C HIS A 21 -11.76 -12.76 -5.53
N ALA A 22 -12.41 -12.95 -6.69
CA ALA A 22 -13.84 -13.17 -6.78
C ALA A 22 -14.32 -14.46 -6.12
N TYR A 23 -13.47 -15.48 -6.02
CA TYR A 23 -13.80 -16.79 -5.42
C TYR A 23 -13.19 -17.01 -4.03
N HIS A 24 -12.62 -15.97 -3.43
CA HIS A 24 -12.14 -16.03 -2.04
C HIS A 24 -13.32 -16.12 -1.08
N PRO A 25 -13.15 -16.75 0.12
CA PRO A 25 -14.19 -16.81 1.15
C PRO A 25 -14.50 -15.45 1.78
N VAL A 26 -13.62 -14.45 1.63
CA VAL A 26 -13.88 -13.08 2.05
C VAL A 26 -14.91 -12.45 1.11
N ASP A 27 -15.92 -11.81 1.67
CA ASP A 27 -17.06 -11.21 0.97
C ASP A 27 -16.71 -9.83 0.41
N TRP A 28 -15.69 -9.81 -0.45
CA TRP A 28 -15.13 -8.59 -1.02
C TRP A 28 -16.16 -7.78 -1.79
N LEU A 29 -16.16 -6.47 -1.55
CA LEU A 29 -16.86 -5.47 -2.36
C LEU A 29 -15.84 -4.64 -3.14
N PRO A 30 -16.19 -4.16 -4.34
CA PRO A 30 -15.43 -3.09 -4.98
C PRO A 30 -15.62 -1.76 -4.22
N TRP A 31 -14.79 -0.78 -4.51
CA TRP A 31 -14.92 0.57 -3.99
C TRP A 31 -16.09 1.30 -4.67
N ASN A 32 -17.22 1.30 -4.04
CA ASN A 32 -18.42 1.96 -4.51
C ASN A 32 -19.32 2.43 -3.34
N GLU A 33 -20.36 3.19 -3.67
CA GLU A 33 -21.31 3.73 -2.69
C GLU A 33 -22.01 2.64 -1.86
N ASP A 34 -22.25 1.47 -2.44
CA ASP A 34 -22.89 0.36 -1.74
C ASP A 34 -22.03 -0.15 -0.58
N ALA A 35 -20.71 -0.22 -0.76
CA ALA A 35 -19.80 -0.63 0.31
C ALA A 35 -19.87 0.32 1.51
N PHE A 36 -19.91 1.62 1.28
CA PHE A 36 -20.01 2.63 2.32
C PHE A 36 -21.39 2.64 2.98
N ALA A 37 -22.46 2.47 2.19
CA ALA A 37 -23.82 2.36 2.71
C ALA A 37 -23.98 1.12 3.60
N ILE A 38 -23.38 -0.01 3.23
CA ILE A 38 -23.36 -1.23 4.05
C ILE A 38 -22.60 -0.97 5.36
N ALA A 39 -21.40 -0.38 5.30
CA ALA A 39 -20.60 -0.08 6.48
C ALA A 39 -21.35 0.80 7.47
N LYS A 40 -22.04 1.82 6.97
CA LYS A 40 -22.87 2.72 7.78
C LYS A 40 -24.10 2.03 8.37
N ARG A 41 -24.82 1.23 7.56
CA ARG A 41 -26.02 0.52 7.99
C ARG A 41 -25.72 -0.56 9.05
N GLU A 42 -24.64 -1.30 8.85
CA GLU A 42 -24.25 -2.41 9.71
C GLU A 42 -23.34 -1.98 10.86
N ASP A 43 -23.00 -0.72 10.90
CA ASP A 43 -22.13 -0.15 11.92
C ASP A 43 -20.77 -0.86 12.03
N LYS A 44 -20.16 -1.16 10.89
CA LYS A 44 -18.89 -1.86 10.78
C LYS A 44 -17.80 -0.95 10.20
N PRO A 45 -16.55 -1.08 10.67
CA PRO A 45 -15.43 -0.43 10.01
C PRO A 45 -15.15 -1.09 8.66
N ILE A 46 -14.60 -0.32 7.73
CA ILE A 46 -14.17 -0.80 6.42
C ILE A 46 -12.75 -1.35 6.55
N PHE A 47 -12.54 -2.57 6.05
CA PHE A 47 -11.22 -3.15 5.81
C PHE A 47 -10.89 -3.01 4.34
N LEU A 48 -10.04 -2.03 4.00
CA LEU A 48 -9.62 -1.75 2.63
C LEU A 48 -8.29 -2.42 2.33
N SER A 49 -8.23 -3.17 1.24
CA SER A 49 -7.01 -3.78 0.70
C SER A 49 -6.77 -3.29 -0.72
N ILE A 50 -5.62 -2.64 -0.93
CA ILE A 50 -5.21 -2.11 -2.25
C ILE A 50 -4.01 -2.89 -2.75
N GLY A 51 -4.01 -3.24 -4.03
CA GLY A 51 -2.92 -3.94 -4.68
C GLY A 51 -3.03 -3.88 -6.20
N TYR A 52 -2.36 -4.79 -6.89
CA TYR A 52 -2.40 -4.92 -8.35
C TYR A 52 -2.05 -6.35 -8.79
N SER A 53 -2.36 -6.70 -10.03
CA SER A 53 -2.35 -8.08 -10.51
C SER A 53 -0.98 -8.76 -10.48
N THR A 54 0.11 -8.03 -10.67
CA THR A 54 1.48 -8.58 -10.66
C THR A 54 2.21 -8.39 -9.31
N CYS A 55 1.51 -7.99 -8.27
CA CYS A 55 2.07 -7.74 -6.95
C CYS A 55 2.39 -9.05 -6.22
N HIS A 56 3.67 -9.40 -6.06
CA HIS A 56 4.10 -10.62 -5.38
C HIS A 56 3.53 -10.76 -3.96
N TRP A 57 3.71 -9.74 -3.11
CA TRP A 57 3.25 -9.79 -1.72
C TRP A 57 1.72 -9.73 -1.58
N CYS A 58 1.01 -9.19 -2.59
CA CYS A 58 -0.45 -9.29 -2.63
C CYS A 58 -0.90 -10.74 -2.82
N HIS A 59 -0.22 -11.50 -3.69
CA HIS A 59 -0.47 -12.93 -3.87
C HIS A 59 -0.11 -13.75 -2.63
N VAL A 60 0.99 -13.39 -1.94
CA VAL A 60 1.37 -14.05 -0.68
C VAL A 60 0.26 -13.85 0.35
N MET A 61 -0.17 -12.59 0.58
CA MET A 61 -1.23 -12.28 1.53
C MET A 61 -2.58 -12.90 1.14
N ALA A 62 -2.88 -13.02 -0.15
CA ALA A 62 -4.07 -13.69 -0.64
C ALA A 62 -4.09 -15.16 -0.19
N ARG A 63 -3.03 -15.91 -0.47
CA ARG A 63 -2.91 -17.34 -0.12
C ARG A 63 -2.87 -17.58 1.39
N GLU A 64 -2.14 -16.76 2.13
CA GLU A 64 -1.96 -16.95 3.58
C GLU A 64 -3.15 -16.50 4.41
N SER A 65 -3.90 -15.49 3.92
CA SER A 65 -4.92 -14.82 4.71
C SER A 65 -6.29 -14.78 4.02
N PHE A 66 -6.39 -14.31 2.78
CA PHE A 66 -7.71 -14.05 2.18
C PHE A 66 -8.41 -15.32 1.63
N GLU A 67 -7.67 -16.38 1.38
CA GLU A 67 -8.20 -17.69 1.01
C GLU A 67 -8.58 -18.54 2.26
N ASP A 68 -8.21 -18.08 3.44
CA ASP A 68 -8.41 -18.77 4.70
C ASP A 68 -9.79 -18.51 5.31
N GLU A 69 -10.49 -19.57 5.69
CA GLU A 69 -11.87 -19.51 6.24
C GLU A 69 -11.95 -18.84 7.62
N GLU A 70 -10.90 -18.92 8.44
CA GLU A 70 -10.87 -18.28 9.76
C GLU A 70 -10.79 -16.76 9.59
N VAL A 71 -9.90 -16.29 8.72
CA VAL A 71 -9.77 -14.86 8.39
C VAL A 71 -11.05 -14.34 7.75
N ALA A 72 -11.60 -15.07 6.78
CA ALA A 72 -12.83 -14.70 6.12
C ALA A 72 -14.01 -14.56 7.10
N ARG A 73 -14.13 -15.48 8.04
CA ARG A 73 -15.18 -15.43 9.07
C ARG A 73 -15.09 -14.16 9.92
N VAL A 74 -13.89 -13.77 10.33
CA VAL A 74 -13.66 -12.55 11.13
C VAL A 74 -13.96 -11.30 10.30
N LEU A 75 -13.41 -11.22 9.09
CA LEU A 75 -13.62 -10.09 8.17
C LEU A 75 -15.11 -9.90 7.84
N ASN A 76 -15.77 -10.94 7.37
CA ASN A 76 -17.18 -10.85 6.95
C ASN A 76 -18.12 -10.50 8.11
N LYS A 77 -17.79 -10.98 9.33
CA LYS A 77 -18.63 -10.75 10.50
C LYS A 77 -18.48 -9.34 11.06
N HIS A 78 -17.26 -8.82 11.12
CA HIS A 78 -16.95 -7.63 11.90
C HIS A 78 -16.52 -6.42 11.06
N PHE A 79 -16.28 -6.59 9.78
CA PHE A 79 -15.83 -5.55 8.85
C PHE A 79 -16.66 -5.55 7.57
N VAL A 80 -16.52 -4.49 6.79
CA VAL A 80 -16.90 -4.46 5.39
C VAL A 80 -15.61 -4.52 4.57
N PRO A 81 -15.30 -5.69 3.96
CA PRO A 81 -14.06 -5.85 3.21
C PRO A 81 -14.20 -5.23 1.82
N VAL A 82 -13.33 -4.27 1.52
CA VAL A 82 -13.27 -3.57 0.24
C VAL A 82 -11.94 -3.83 -0.45
N LYS A 83 -12.00 -4.12 -1.75
CA LYS A 83 -10.82 -4.36 -2.58
C LYS A 83 -10.68 -3.29 -3.65
N VAL A 84 -9.45 -2.81 -3.87
CA VAL A 84 -9.13 -1.80 -4.89
C VAL A 84 -7.94 -2.24 -5.71
N ASP A 85 -8.08 -2.14 -7.03
CA ASP A 85 -6.97 -2.20 -7.96
C ASP A 85 -6.37 -0.80 -8.13
N ARG A 86 -5.10 -0.64 -7.73
CA ARG A 86 -4.40 0.64 -7.89
C ARG A 86 -4.19 1.06 -9.35
N GLU A 87 -4.21 0.10 -10.26
CA GLU A 87 -4.03 0.38 -11.69
C GLU A 87 -5.30 1.00 -12.30
N GLU A 88 -6.49 0.66 -11.77
CA GLU A 88 -7.74 1.30 -12.15
C GLU A 88 -8.07 2.55 -11.31
N ARG A 89 -7.69 2.54 -10.01
CA ARG A 89 -7.98 3.63 -9.06
C ARG A 89 -6.70 4.18 -8.41
N PRO A 90 -5.78 4.76 -9.21
CA PRO A 90 -4.55 5.38 -8.71
C PRO A 90 -4.82 6.57 -7.78
N ASP A 91 -5.97 7.23 -7.92
CA ASP A 91 -6.45 8.30 -7.05
C ASP A 91 -6.63 7.82 -5.60
N ILE A 92 -7.30 6.69 -5.40
CA ILE A 92 -7.51 6.07 -4.08
C ILE A 92 -6.17 5.57 -3.52
N ASP A 93 -5.41 4.88 -4.34
CA ASP A 93 -4.09 4.37 -3.95
C ASP A 93 -3.18 5.49 -3.45
N HIS A 94 -3.09 6.59 -4.17
CA HIS A 94 -2.25 7.73 -3.80
C HIS A 94 -2.64 8.35 -2.45
N ILE A 95 -3.93 8.54 -2.21
CA ILE A 95 -4.44 9.08 -0.94
C ILE A 95 -4.04 8.18 0.23
N TYR A 96 -4.36 6.89 0.17
CA TYR A 96 -4.13 5.99 1.29
C TYR A 96 -2.67 5.53 1.40
N MET A 97 -1.90 5.56 0.32
CA MET A 97 -0.44 5.40 0.38
C MET A 97 0.20 6.57 1.15
N THR A 98 -0.23 7.80 0.89
CA THR A 98 0.22 8.99 1.65
C THR A 98 -0.14 8.86 3.13
N VAL A 99 -1.34 8.40 3.45
CA VAL A 99 -1.75 8.11 4.84
C VAL A 99 -0.82 7.06 5.48
N CYS A 100 -0.56 5.96 4.78
CA CYS A 100 0.30 4.90 5.28
C CYS A 100 1.72 5.40 5.57
N GLN A 101 2.30 6.13 4.65
CA GLN A 101 3.62 6.73 4.82
C GLN A 101 3.66 7.74 5.98
N ALA A 102 2.64 8.58 6.14
CA ALA A 102 2.56 9.53 7.23
C ALA A 102 2.41 8.85 8.61
N MET A 103 1.64 7.76 8.69
CA MET A 103 1.39 7.06 9.96
C MET A 103 2.52 6.09 10.35
N THR A 104 3.19 5.48 9.39
CA THR A 104 4.11 4.36 9.63
C THR A 104 5.56 4.63 9.22
N GLY A 105 5.81 5.72 8.50
CA GLY A 105 7.10 6.02 7.87
C GLY A 105 7.41 5.16 6.63
N GLN A 106 6.54 4.23 6.27
CA GLN A 106 6.74 3.29 5.17
C GLN A 106 5.48 3.18 4.32
N GLY A 107 5.63 2.68 3.09
CA GLY A 107 4.52 2.39 2.18
C GLY A 107 4.85 1.22 1.28
N GLY A 108 3.84 0.61 0.67
CA GLY A 108 4.00 -0.53 -0.23
C GLY A 108 2.71 -1.30 -0.42
N TRP A 109 2.77 -2.31 -1.28
CA TRP A 109 1.64 -3.19 -1.56
C TRP A 109 1.94 -4.62 -1.14
N PRO A 110 0.90 -5.35 -0.62
CA PRO A 110 -0.48 -4.87 -0.44
C PRO A 110 -0.57 -3.74 0.58
N LEU A 111 -1.41 -2.75 0.32
CA LEU A 111 -1.70 -1.69 1.26
C LEU A 111 -2.97 -2.04 2.05
N THR A 112 -2.89 -2.01 3.36
CA THR A 112 -3.99 -2.34 4.27
C THR A 112 -4.39 -1.10 5.05
N ILE A 113 -5.66 -0.71 4.95
CA ILE A 113 -6.24 0.44 5.65
C ILE A 113 -7.48 -0.03 6.40
N ILE A 114 -7.67 0.45 7.63
CA ILE A 114 -8.95 0.31 8.31
C ILE A 114 -9.48 1.72 8.62
N MET A 115 -10.75 1.94 8.26
CA MET A 115 -11.34 3.27 8.29
C MET A 115 -12.83 3.23 8.67
N THR A 116 -13.39 4.38 8.99
CA THR A 116 -14.83 4.55 9.23
C THR A 116 -15.62 4.50 7.91
N ALA A 117 -16.94 4.44 8.01
CA ALA A 117 -17.83 4.53 6.84
C ALA A 117 -17.72 5.90 6.11
N GLU A 118 -17.23 6.92 6.79
CA GLU A 118 -16.93 8.25 6.26
C GLU A 118 -15.55 8.33 5.59
N GLN A 119 -14.88 7.18 5.38
CA GLN A 119 -13.56 7.08 4.75
C GLN A 119 -12.42 7.72 5.54
N GLU A 120 -12.58 7.85 6.86
CA GLU A 120 -11.58 8.40 7.77
C GLU A 120 -10.67 7.27 8.30
N PRO A 121 -9.39 7.19 7.86
CA PRO A 121 -8.51 6.07 8.20
C PRO A 121 -7.95 6.22 9.62
N PHE A 122 -8.05 5.16 10.43
CA PHE A 122 -7.47 5.09 11.77
C PHE A 122 -6.40 4.01 11.92
N TYR A 123 -6.21 3.16 10.92
CA TYR A 123 -5.12 2.22 10.81
C TYR A 123 -4.59 2.17 9.38
N ALA A 124 -3.27 2.10 9.25
CA ALA A 124 -2.58 1.88 8.00
C ALA A 124 -1.40 0.92 8.18
N GLY A 125 -1.16 0.10 7.19
CA GLY A 125 -0.05 -0.85 7.14
C GLY A 125 0.07 -1.47 5.76
N THR A 126 1.07 -2.33 5.61
CA THR A 126 1.29 -3.07 4.36
C THR A 126 0.95 -4.56 4.56
N TYR A 127 1.78 -5.46 4.10
CA TYR A 127 1.62 -6.89 4.27
C TYR A 127 1.53 -7.28 5.75
N LEU A 128 0.56 -8.15 6.06
CA LEU A 128 0.34 -8.77 7.36
C LEU A 128 0.26 -10.29 7.19
N PRO A 129 1.08 -11.09 7.90
CA PRO A 129 0.90 -12.54 7.93
C PRO A 129 -0.42 -12.90 8.62
N LYS A 130 -0.95 -14.10 8.40
CA LYS A 130 -2.20 -14.56 9.05
C LYS A 130 -2.15 -14.43 10.58
N ARG A 131 -1.05 -14.85 11.20
CA ARG A 131 -0.80 -14.77 12.66
C ARG A 131 0.49 -14.05 12.95
N SER A 132 0.61 -13.46 14.12
CA SER A 132 1.84 -12.79 14.56
C SER A 132 3.03 -13.73 14.49
N GLN A 133 4.06 -13.30 13.79
CA GLN A 133 5.30 -14.07 13.66
C GLN A 133 6.49 -13.12 13.44
N TRP A 134 7.65 -13.50 13.97
CA TRP A 134 8.93 -12.82 13.72
C TRP A 134 8.90 -11.34 14.11
N GLY A 135 8.15 -11.00 15.17
CA GLY A 135 7.98 -9.61 15.63
C GLY A 135 7.01 -8.76 14.79
N ARG A 136 6.34 -9.35 13.78
CA ARG A 136 5.31 -8.67 12.98
C ARG A 136 3.91 -9.05 13.49
N PRO A 137 2.99 -8.08 13.63
CA PRO A 137 1.62 -8.35 14.02
C PRO A 137 0.92 -9.20 12.94
N GLY A 138 0.08 -10.12 13.36
CA GLY A 138 -0.76 -10.92 12.48
C GLY A 138 -2.06 -10.21 12.11
N LEU A 139 -2.62 -10.58 10.94
CA LEU A 139 -3.89 -10.03 10.49
C LEU A 139 -5.03 -10.35 11.48
N LEU A 140 -5.13 -11.61 11.94
CA LEU A 140 -6.17 -12.00 12.92
C LEU A 140 -6.07 -11.22 14.22
N ASP A 141 -4.85 -11.04 14.74
CA ASP A 141 -4.62 -10.30 15.99
C ASP A 141 -5.01 -8.82 15.83
N LEU A 142 -4.70 -8.23 14.66
CA LEU A 142 -5.12 -6.87 14.30
C LEU A 142 -6.64 -6.75 14.23
N LEU A 143 -7.30 -7.66 13.49
CA LEU A 143 -8.75 -7.64 13.32
C LEU A 143 -9.49 -7.78 14.65
N ASP A 144 -9.06 -8.70 15.51
CA ASP A 144 -9.63 -8.87 16.85
C ASP A 144 -9.44 -7.62 17.71
N ARG A 145 -8.24 -7.03 17.69
CA ARG A 145 -7.94 -5.80 18.43
C ARG A 145 -8.79 -4.63 17.95
N VAL A 146 -8.91 -4.44 16.63
CA VAL A 146 -9.74 -3.38 16.05
C VAL A 146 -11.21 -3.60 16.39
N HIS A 147 -11.70 -4.85 16.31
CA HIS A 147 -13.08 -5.16 16.68
C HIS A 147 -13.36 -4.81 18.14
N GLN A 148 -12.48 -5.20 19.08
CA GLN A 148 -12.62 -4.84 20.49
C GLN A 148 -12.65 -3.33 20.72
N LEU A 149 -11.74 -2.59 20.07
CA LEU A 149 -11.72 -1.12 20.16
C LEU A 149 -12.96 -0.48 19.53
N TRP A 150 -13.47 -1.03 18.42
CA TRP A 150 -14.70 -0.55 17.78
C TRP A 150 -15.92 -0.71 18.67
N GLN A 151 -15.98 -1.78 19.46
CA GLN A 151 -17.08 -2.04 20.40
C GLN A 151 -16.96 -1.20 21.68
N ASN A 152 -15.76 -1.01 22.21
CA ASN A 152 -15.57 -0.45 23.56
C ASN A 152 -15.01 0.97 23.58
N GLU A 153 -14.25 1.38 22.57
CA GLU A 153 -13.54 2.67 22.52
C GLU A 153 -13.70 3.37 21.15
N ARG A 154 -14.87 3.24 20.54
CA ARG A 154 -15.13 3.72 19.17
C ARG A 154 -14.77 5.18 18.97
N GLU A 155 -15.13 6.05 19.94
CA GLU A 155 -14.86 7.48 19.88
C GLU A 155 -13.37 7.75 19.63
N LYS A 156 -12.49 6.97 20.25
CA LYS A 156 -11.05 7.07 20.08
C LYS A 156 -10.61 6.77 18.64
N LEU A 157 -11.19 5.72 18.03
CA LEU A 157 -10.87 5.35 16.64
C LEU A 157 -11.38 6.41 15.66
N THR A 158 -12.60 6.88 15.83
CA THR A 158 -13.20 7.92 14.98
C THR A 158 -12.47 9.25 15.12
N GLN A 159 -12.08 9.62 16.33
CA GLN A 159 -11.26 10.82 16.56
C GLN A 159 -9.89 10.72 15.87
N THR A 160 -9.24 9.56 15.97
CA THR A 160 -7.97 9.29 15.27
C THR A 160 -8.17 9.44 13.76
N GLY A 161 -9.22 8.85 13.19
CA GLY A 161 -9.53 8.95 11.77
C GLY A 161 -9.71 10.41 11.31
N ARG A 162 -10.47 11.20 12.07
CA ARG A 162 -10.65 12.64 11.78
C ARG A 162 -9.33 13.41 11.83
N GLN A 163 -8.48 13.14 12.82
CA GLN A 163 -7.17 13.79 12.94
C GLN A 163 -6.28 13.49 11.75
N VAL A 164 -6.21 12.21 11.34
CA VAL A 164 -5.43 11.78 10.17
C VAL A 164 -5.96 12.45 8.90
N THR A 165 -7.28 12.45 8.69
CA THR A 165 -7.93 13.07 7.53
C THR A 165 -7.65 14.58 7.48
N THR A 166 -7.77 15.27 8.62
CA THR A 166 -7.47 16.71 8.71
C THR A 166 -6.01 17.01 8.38
N ALA A 167 -5.08 16.23 8.93
CA ALA A 167 -3.65 16.38 8.64
C ALA A 167 -3.34 16.14 7.17
N LEU A 168 -3.95 15.12 6.55
CA LEU A 168 -3.81 14.82 5.13
C LEU A 168 -4.32 15.98 4.26
N GLN A 169 -5.51 16.51 4.56
CA GLN A 169 -6.08 17.66 3.85
C GLN A 169 -5.17 18.89 3.94
N GLN A 170 -4.61 19.17 5.11
CA GLN A 170 -3.66 20.26 5.30
C GLN A 170 -2.36 20.04 4.49
N TYR A 171 -1.90 18.80 4.41
CA TYR A 171 -0.72 18.46 3.62
C TYR A 171 -0.98 18.63 2.12
N MET A 172 -2.11 18.13 1.61
CA MET A 172 -2.48 18.19 0.19
C MET A 172 -2.83 19.61 -0.26
N ASN A 173 -3.38 20.44 0.62
CA ASN A 173 -3.75 21.83 0.33
C ASN A 173 -2.59 22.82 0.49
N LYS A 174 -1.38 22.36 0.86
CA LYS A 174 -0.21 23.23 0.83
C LYS A 174 0.00 23.73 -0.58
N PRO A 175 0.13 25.07 -0.79
CA PRO A 175 0.45 25.61 -2.09
C PRO A 175 1.73 24.91 -2.58
N GLN A 176 1.62 24.15 -3.66
CA GLN A 176 2.82 23.71 -4.36
C GLN A 176 3.57 24.98 -4.77
N PRO A 177 4.88 25.10 -4.48
CA PRO A 177 5.63 26.23 -4.98
C PRO A 177 5.47 26.23 -6.51
N THR A 178 4.74 27.21 -7.02
CA THR A 178 4.64 27.47 -8.47
C THR A 178 5.97 28.04 -8.93
N THR A 179 7.03 27.27 -8.77
CA THR A 179 8.30 27.57 -9.39
C THR A 179 8.16 27.17 -10.85
N THR A 180 8.05 28.17 -11.71
CA THR A 180 8.41 28.07 -13.13
C THR A 180 9.94 27.86 -13.25
N ALA A 181 10.52 27.04 -12.37
CA ALA A 181 11.91 26.69 -12.43
C ALA A 181 12.13 25.90 -13.72
N GLN A 182 12.85 26.49 -14.66
CA GLN A 182 13.32 25.74 -15.81
C GLN A 182 14.21 24.62 -15.30
N LEU A 183 13.89 23.39 -15.69
CA LEU A 183 14.74 22.23 -15.40
C LEU A 183 16.12 22.50 -16.00
N SER A 184 17.16 22.31 -15.19
CA SER A 184 18.53 22.55 -15.53
C SER A 184 19.40 21.31 -15.42
N ALA A 185 20.62 21.38 -15.94
CA ALA A 185 21.61 20.33 -15.72
C ALA A 185 21.95 20.14 -14.21
N ASP A 186 21.75 21.16 -13.39
CA ASP A 186 22.02 21.11 -11.96
C ASP A 186 21.00 20.20 -11.23
N ASP A 187 19.77 20.09 -11.73
CA ASP A 187 18.76 19.17 -11.18
C ASP A 187 19.18 17.70 -11.40
N LEU A 188 19.76 17.41 -12.58
CA LEU A 188 20.32 16.08 -12.87
C LEU A 188 21.52 15.78 -11.97
N LEU A 189 22.40 16.76 -11.76
CA LEU A 189 23.54 16.65 -10.86
C LEU A 189 23.09 16.42 -9.40
N ALA A 190 22.04 17.09 -8.97
CA ALA A 190 21.46 16.89 -7.64
C ALA A 190 20.94 15.44 -7.48
N GLY A 191 20.26 14.89 -8.52
CA GLY A 191 19.83 13.50 -8.55
C GLY A 191 21.00 12.50 -8.45
N VAL A 192 22.08 12.73 -9.21
CA VAL A 192 23.30 11.90 -9.11
C VAL A 192 23.90 11.96 -7.71
N LYS A 193 24.04 13.14 -7.11
CA LYS A 193 24.56 13.30 -5.74
C LYS A 193 23.70 12.59 -4.71
N GLN A 194 22.39 12.65 -4.85
CA GLN A 194 21.47 11.96 -3.96
C GLN A 194 21.68 10.42 -4.01
N LEU A 195 21.83 9.85 -5.20
CA LEU A 195 22.13 8.44 -5.38
C LEU A 195 23.54 8.10 -4.86
N GLN A 196 24.55 8.92 -5.09
CA GLN A 196 25.90 8.72 -4.53
C GLN A 196 25.88 8.68 -3.00
N ASN A 197 25.12 9.57 -2.34
CA ASN A 197 25.03 9.62 -0.88
C ASN A 197 24.33 8.39 -0.28
N SER A 198 23.41 7.76 -1.01
CA SER A 198 22.69 6.56 -0.58
C SER A 198 23.29 5.24 -1.09
N PHE A 199 24.39 5.31 -1.86
CA PHE A 199 25.00 4.14 -2.49
C PHE A 199 25.68 3.23 -1.44
N ASP A 200 25.32 1.96 -1.44
CA ASP A 200 25.95 0.93 -0.63
C ASP A 200 27.22 0.39 -1.33
N LYS A 201 28.37 0.77 -0.81
CA LYS A 201 29.67 0.39 -1.37
C LYS A 201 30.03 -1.09 -1.12
N THR A 202 29.33 -1.76 -0.21
CA THR A 202 29.62 -3.16 0.16
C THR A 202 28.77 -4.13 -0.66
N TYR A 203 27.47 -3.90 -0.69
CA TYR A 203 26.49 -4.82 -1.29
C TYR A 203 25.81 -4.27 -2.55
N GLY A 204 26.22 -3.11 -3.02
CA GLY A 204 25.58 -2.45 -4.16
C GLY A 204 24.16 -1.95 -3.85
N GLY A 205 23.55 -1.29 -4.83
CA GLY A 205 22.23 -0.67 -4.69
C GLY A 205 22.22 0.59 -3.83
N PHE A 206 21.02 1.06 -3.45
CA PHE A 206 20.82 2.33 -2.78
C PHE A 206 20.00 2.15 -1.50
N GLY A 207 20.35 2.88 -0.44
CA GLY A 207 19.71 2.83 0.87
C GLY A 207 20.15 1.63 1.72
N GLU A 208 19.42 1.39 2.81
CA GLU A 208 19.68 0.30 3.78
C GLU A 208 18.86 -0.95 3.44
N ALA A 209 19.28 -2.11 3.95
CA ALA A 209 18.53 -3.37 3.79
C ALA A 209 17.21 -3.36 4.60
N PRO A 210 16.13 -4.02 4.09
CA PRO A 210 16.04 -4.74 2.83
C PRO A 210 15.91 -3.81 1.61
N LYS A 211 16.66 -4.10 0.53
CA LYS A 211 16.64 -3.28 -0.70
C LYS A 211 15.73 -3.88 -1.75
N PHE A 212 14.98 -3.03 -2.43
CA PHE A 212 14.23 -3.41 -3.63
C PHE A 212 15.04 -3.13 -4.89
N PRO A 213 14.88 -3.94 -5.96
CA PRO A 213 15.45 -3.63 -7.27
C PRO A 213 14.91 -2.28 -7.77
N THR A 214 15.82 -1.36 -8.11
CA THR A 214 15.49 -0.02 -8.61
C THR A 214 16.10 0.24 -9.98
N PRO A 215 15.70 -0.50 -11.04
CA PRO A 215 16.34 -0.42 -12.35
C PRO A 215 16.28 0.97 -12.97
N HIS A 216 15.28 1.79 -12.63
CA HIS A 216 15.18 3.18 -13.06
C HIS A 216 16.34 4.05 -12.57
N ASN A 217 16.87 3.79 -11.37
CA ASN A 217 18.06 4.49 -10.85
C ASN A 217 19.29 4.14 -11.69
N TYR A 218 19.46 2.88 -12.07
CA TYR A 218 20.57 2.45 -12.93
C TYR A 218 20.47 3.03 -14.34
N LEU A 219 19.25 3.06 -14.89
CA LEU A 219 19.02 3.69 -16.21
C LEU A 219 19.32 5.20 -16.19
N PHE A 220 18.97 5.89 -15.11
CA PHE A 220 19.30 7.29 -14.92
C PHE A 220 20.82 7.48 -14.86
N LEU A 221 21.54 6.72 -14.03
CA LEU A 221 23.00 6.84 -13.90
C LEU A 221 23.75 6.49 -15.19
N LEU A 222 23.29 5.50 -15.96
CA LEU A 222 23.85 5.17 -17.27
C LEU A 222 23.65 6.30 -18.28
N ARG A 223 22.50 6.96 -18.27
CA ARG A 223 22.23 8.13 -19.13
C ARG A 223 23.14 9.32 -18.75
N GLU A 224 23.34 9.56 -17.46
CA GLU A 224 24.25 10.58 -16.98
C GLU A 224 25.71 10.27 -17.32
N TRP A 225 26.15 9.01 -17.19
CA TRP A 225 27.45 8.58 -17.66
C TRP A 225 27.62 8.79 -19.17
N TYR A 226 26.63 8.43 -19.96
CA TYR A 226 26.67 8.64 -21.41
C TYR A 226 26.73 10.12 -21.78
N ARG A 227 26.08 10.99 -21.01
CA ARG A 227 26.01 12.41 -21.23
C ARG A 227 27.34 13.15 -20.91
N ASP A 228 27.96 12.83 -19.79
CA ASP A 228 29.09 13.61 -19.26
C ASP A 228 30.37 12.81 -18.94
N GLY A 229 30.34 11.50 -19.15
CA GLY A 229 31.50 10.61 -19.03
C GLY A 229 31.98 10.33 -17.61
N ARG A 230 31.21 10.63 -16.57
CA ARG A 230 31.62 10.45 -15.17
C ARG A 230 31.77 8.99 -14.80
N PRO A 231 32.99 8.49 -14.52
CA PRO A 231 33.22 7.09 -14.23
C PRO A 231 32.53 6.60 -12.97
N GLU A 232 32.31 7.46 -11.98
CA GLU A 232 31.67 7.10 -10.72
C GLU A 232 30.21 6.67 -10.89
N THR A 233 29.48 7.24 -11.86
CA THR A 233 28.10 6.84 -12.14
C THR A 233 28.04 5.44 -12.73
N LEU A 234 28.96 5.11 -13.65
CA LEU A 234 29.08 3.77 -14.21
C LEU A 234 29.50 2.73 -13.14
N GLN A 235 30.48 3.09 -12.28
CA GLN A 235 30.97 2.21 -11.23
C GLN A 235 29.85 1.79 -10.25
N MET A 236 28.96 2.73 -9.86
CA MET A 236 27.81 2.39 -9.02
C MET A 236 26.90 1.35 -9.67
N VAL A 237 26.64 1.49 -10.98
CA VAL A 237 25.79 0.54 -11.71
C VAL A 237 26.48 -0.82 -11.84
N GLU A 238 27.75 -0.85 -12.29
CA GLU A 238 28.50 -2.11 -12.45
C GLU A 238 28.64 -2.87 -11.13
N HIS A 239 28.92 -2.16 -10.03
CA HIS A 239 29.04 -2.79 -8.72
C HIS A 239 27.70 -3.39 -8.28
N SER A 240 26.61 -2.63 -8.42
CA SER A 240 25.28 -3.10 -8.03
C SER A 240 24.79 -4.31 -8.85
N LEU A 241 25.19 -4.42 -10.11
CA LEU A 241 24.80 -5.54 -10.97
C LEU A 241 25.67 -6.80 -10.75
N LYS A 242 26.81 -6.68 -10.07
CA LYS A 242 27.72 -7.80 -9.74
C LYS A 242 27.45 -8.40 -8.35
N CYS A 243 26.77 -7.67 -7.46
CA CYS A 243 26.36 -8.13 -6.12
C CYS A 243 25.00 -8.81 -6.16
#